data_34a577f69ec03c42d37756f2cb158c1c
#
_entry.id   34a577f69ec03c42d37756f2cb158c1c
#
_cell.length_a   1.000
_cell.length_b   1.000
_cell.length_c   1.000
_cell.angle_alpha   90.00
_cell.angle_beta   90.00
_cell.angle_gamma   90.00
#
_symmetry.space_group_name_H-M   'P 1'
#
loop_
_entity.id
_entity.type
_entity.pdbx_description
1 polymer ?
#
loop_
_entity_poly.entity_id
_entity_poly.type
_entity_poly.pdbx_seq_one_letter_code
_entity_poly.pdbx_strand_id
1 'polypeptide(L)'
;MQSQWFVIQTLSGLEQKVKDSIEKRIKPEEMGEYVTEVLVPMEKVVEVRNQKKTVTNRKLWPGYVFVDMKLLDENNKIIEAPWYFIKETPGVIGFVGGEPPIPTPTEEVEAIKAQISASEDTERPKVSFAVGETIKINNGPFLNFSGVIEEIEPERGKLKVTVNIFGRNTPVELEYWQVEKA
;
A
#
# COMPACT_ATOMS: atom_id res chain seq x y z
N MET A 1 4.16 6.97 -29.56
CA MET A 1 4.20 5.72 -28.73
C MET A 1 3.77 6.05 -27.30
N GLN A 2 2.74 5.39 -26.83
CA GLN A 2 2.28 5.55 -25.45
C GLN A 2 2.79 4.38 -24.60
N SER A 3 3.12 4.66 -23.34
CA SER A 3 3.44 3.60 -22.38
C SER A 3 2.17 2.81 -22.03
N GLN A 4 2.35 1.53 -21.74
CA GLN A 4 1.29 0.62 -21.36
C GLN A 4 1.74 -0.19 -20.15
N TRP A 5 0.77 -0.68 -19.38
CA TRP A 5 1.07 -1.55 -18.25
C TRP A 5 1.22 -2.99 -18.69
N PHE A 6 2.32 -3.60 -18.28
CA PHE A 6 2.60 -5.02 -18.52
C PHE A 6 2.82 -5.73 -17.20
N VAL A 7 2.48 -7.01 -17.15
CA VAL A 7 2.70 -7.84 -15.98
C VAL A 7 3.94 -8.68 -16.19
N ILE A 8 4.81 -8.66 -15.21
CA ILE A 8 6.04 -9.46 -15.18
C ILE A 8 5.88 -10.53 -14.11
N GLN A 9 6.22 -11.77 -14.47
CA GLN A 9 6.29 -12.86 -13.50
C GLN A 9 7.70 -12.91 -12.90
N THR A 10 7.77 -12.97 -11.56
CA THR A 10 9.01 -13.06 -10.82
C THR A 10 9.02 -14.27 -9.91
N LEU A 11 10.19 -14.61 -9.38
CA LEU A 11 10.30 -15.57 -8.31
C LEU A 11 9.60 -15.02 -7.06
N SER A 12 8.84 -15.86 -6.39
CA SER A 12 8.12 -15.47 -5.18
C SER A 12 9.08 -14.98 -4.09
N GLY A 13 8.78 -13.81 -3.51
CA GLY A 13 9.63 -13.17 -2.52
C GLY A 13 10.66 -12.19 -3.11
N LEU A 14 10.84 -12.14 -4.43
CA LEU A 14 11.79 -11.25 -5.08
C LEU A 14 11.16 -10.02 -5.75
N GLU A 15 9.87 -9.82 -5.62
CA GLU A 15 9.14 -8.74 -6.28
C GLU A 15 9.74 -7.36 -5.96
N GLN A 16 10.01 -7.09 -4.70
CA GLN A 16 10.61 -5.81 -4.29
C GLN A 16 12.04 -5.67 -4.81
N LYS A 17 12.81 -6.73 -4.79
CA LYS A 17 14.17 -6.75 -5.36
C LYS A 17 14.16 -6.45 -6.85
N VAL A 18 13.21 -7.02 -7.59
CA VAL A 18 13.03 -6.79 -9.02
C VAL A 18 12.71 -5.32 -9.27
N LYS A 19 11.76 -4.75 -8.52
CA LYS A 19 11.43 -3.33 -8.61
C LYS A 19 12.66 -2.45 -8.37
N ASP A 20 13.37 -2.67 -7.28
CA ASP A 20 14.56 -1.90 -6.92
C ASP A 20 15.66 -2.01 -7.98
N SER A 21 15.89 -3.21 -8.53
CA SER A 21 16.86 -3.45 -9.57
C SER A 21 16.51 -2.70 -10.85
N ILE A 22 15.24 -2.72 -11.26
CA ILE A 22 14.77 -1.99 -12.44
C ILE A 22 14.97 -0.49 -12.24
N GLU A 23 14.52 0.05 -11.13
CA GLU A 23 14.63 1.48 -10.83
C GLU A 23 16.07 1.98 -10.78
N LYS A 24 16.98 1.19 -10.22
CA LYS A 24 18.41 1.52 -10.16
C LYS A 24 19.09 1.50 -11.52
N ARG A 25 18.65 0.65 -12.43
CA ARG A 25 19.26 0.45 -13.75
C ARG A 25 18.69 1.39 -14.82
N ILE A 26 17.56 2.03 -14.57
CA ILE A 26 16.92 2.92 -15.55
C ILE A 26 17.86 4.03 -16.02
N LYS A 27 18.56 4.70 -15.11
CA LYS A 27 19.49 5.78 -15.45
C LYS A 27 20.77 5.29 -16.16
N PRO A 28 21.53 4.31 -15.58
CA PRO A 28 22.76 3.85 -16.22
C PRO A 28 22.57 3.22 -17.60
N GLU A 29 21.44 2.56 -17.81
CA GLU A 29 21.13 1.90 -19.08
C GLU A 29 20.25 2.74 -20.01
N GLU A 30 19.98 4.00 -19.65
CA GLU A 30 19.21 4.96 -20.45
C GLU A 30 17.81 4.47 -20.82
N MET A 31 17.16 3.74 -19.91
CA MET A 31 15.82 3.18 -20.11
C MET A 31 14.68 4.10 -19.67
N GLY A 32 14.98 5.33 -19.24
CA GLY A 32 13.96 6.28 -18.76
C GLY A 32 12.93 6.67 -19.81
N GLU A 33 13.24 6.55 -21.08
CA GLU A 33 12.28 6.77 -22.18
C GLU A 33 11.29 5.62 -22.34
N TYR A 34 11.68 4.42 -21.93
CA TYR A 34 10.88 3.21 -22.09
C TYR A 34 10.13 2.82 -20.83
N VAL A 35 10.80 2.87 -19.68
CA VAL A 35 10.23 2.47 -18.40
C VAL A 35 9.82 3.70 -17.60
N THR A 36 8.54 3.86 -17.33
CA THR A 36 7.97 5.02 -16.63
C THR A 36 7.76 4.73 -15.15
N GLU A 37 7.17 3.60 -14.80
CA GLU A 37 6.81 3.25 -13.43
C GLU A 37 6.86 1.74 -13.22
N VAL A 38 7.22 1.34 -12.01
CA VAL A 38 7.19 -0.06 -11.57
C VAL A 38 6.33 -0.13 -10.30
N LEU A 39 5.36 -1.04 -10.30
CA LEU A 39 4.42 -1.23 -9.20
C LEU A 39 4.47 -2.66 -8.67
N VAL A 40 4.75 -2.80 -7.38
CA VAL A 40 4.59 -4.08 -6.67
C VAL A 40 3.26 -4.03 -5.92
N PRO A 41 2.28 -4.87 -6.29
CA PRO A 41 0.95 -4.80 -5.69
C PRO A 41 0.95 -5.41 -4.29
N MET A 42 1.15 -4.57 -3.29
CA MET A 42 1.09 -4.95 -1.88
C MET A 42 0.11 -4.06 -1.13
N GLU A 43 -0.63 -4.62 -0.20
CA GLU A 43 -1.46 -3.85 0.71
C GLU A 43 -0.96 -3.98 2.14
N LYS A 44 -1.17 -2.94 2.93
CA LYS A 44 -0.87 -2.97 4.35
C LYS A 44 -2.09 -3.50 5.10
N VAL A 45 -1.89 -4.54 5.89
CA VAL A 45 -2.92 -5.13 6.74
C VAL A 45 -2.60 -4.80 8.18
N VAL A 46 -3.55 -4.16 8.86
CA VAL A 46 -3.44 -3.86 10.28
C VAL A 46 -4.13 -4.96 11.06
N GLU A 47 -3.35 -5.69 11.85
CA GLU A 47 -3.87 -6.71 12.76
C GLU A 47 -3.70 -6.27 14.20
N VAL A 48 -4.71 -6.51 15.02
CA VAL A 48 -4.67 -6.25 16.46
C VAL A 48 -4.67 -7.58 17.18
N ARG A 49 -3.53 -7.92 17.79
CA ARG A 49 -3.38 -9.12 18.62
C ARG A 49 -2.85 -8.73 20.00
N ASN A 50 -3.46 -9.26 21.05
CA ASN A 50 -3.06 -9.00 22.43
C ASN A 50 -2.92 -7.50 22.76
N GLN A 51 -3.86 -6.67 22.26
CA GLN A 51 -3.85 -5.21 22.42
C GLN A 51 -2.66 -4.51 21.75
N LYS A 52 -1.93 -5.21 20.88
CA LYS A 52 -0.85 -4.64 20.07
C LYS A 52 -1.26 -4.52 18.61
N LYS A 53 -1.02 -3.35 18.05
CA LYS A 53 -1.22 -3.11 16.62
C LYS A 53 0.01 -3.63 15.85
N THR A 54 -0.22 -4.53 14.92
CA THR A 54 0.81 -5.03 14.02
C THR A 54 0.44 -4.67 12.59
N VAL A 55 1.36 -4.01 11.88
CA VAL A 55 1.20 -3.69 10.47
C VAL A 55 2.02 -4.69 9.66
N THR A 56 1.34 -5.45 8.80
CA THR A 56 1.97 -6.40 7.89
C THR A 56 1.65 -6.04 6.45
N ASN A 57 2.62 -6.28 5.56
CA ASN A 57 2.41 -6.12 4.13
C ASN A 57 1.95 -7.44 3.53
N ARG A 58 0.78 -7.43 2.90
CA ARG A 58 0.24 -8.58 2.17
C ARG A 58 0.39 -8.34 0.68
N LYS A 59 0.92 -9.32 -0.02
CA LYS A 59 1.01 -9.28 -1.47
C LYS A 59 -0.35 -9.58 -2.07
N LEU A 60 -0.87 -8.69 -2.90
CA LEU A 60 -2.13 -8.90 -3.62
C LEU A 60 -1.96 -9.93 -4.73
N TRP A 61 -0.82 -9.89 -5.42
CA TRP A 61 -0.47 -10.78 -6.51
C TRP A 61 0.95 -11.30 -6.31
N PRO A 62 1.16 -12.35 -5.48
CA PRO A 62 2.50 -12.91 -5.25
C PRO A 62 3.16 -13.38 -6.54
N GLY A 63 4.43 -13.00 -6.75
CA GLY A 63 5.18 -13.37 -7.94
C GLY A 63 4.89 -12.52 -9.18
N TYR A 64 4.16 -11.41 -9.05
CA TYR A 64 3.85 -10.51 -10.16
C TYR A 64 4.26 -9.08 -9.85
N VAL A 65 4.76 -8.40 -10.88
CA VAL A 65 5.13 -6.97 -10.83
C VAL A 65 4.52 -6.29 -12.04
N PHE A 66 3.91 -5.13 -11.84
CA PHE A 66 3.36 -4.32 -12.92
C PHE A 66 4.37 -3.26 -13.33
N VAL A 67 4.57 -3.09 -14.64
CA VAL A 67 5.50 -2.10 -15.19
C VAL A 67 4.79 -1.27 -16.25
N ASP A 68 4.81 0.05 -16.06
CA ASP A 68 4.37 0.99 -17.11
C ASP A 68 5.57 1.30 -18.01
N MET A 69 5.51 0.80 -19.23
CA MET A 69 6.62 0.89 -20.16
C MET A 69 6.19 0.92 -21.62
N LYS A 70 7.05 1.44 -22.44
CA LYS A 70 6.93 1.38 -23.91
C LYS A 70 7.63 0.13 -24.42
N LEU A 71 6.90 -0.97 -24.48
CA LEU A 71 7.44 -2.27 -24.91
C LEU A 71 7.14 -2.57 -26.37
N LEU A 72 6.03 -2.07 -26.89
CA LEU A 72 5.57 -2.34 -28.25
C LEU A 72 5.68 -1.07 -29.13
N ASP A 73 6.08 -1.24 -30.36
CA ASP A 73 6.07 -0.17 -31.35
C ASP A 73 4.68 0.06 -31.96
N GLU A 74 4.58 0.98 -32.91
CA GLU A 74 3.31 1.28 -33.59
C GLU A 74 2.71 0.10 -34.34
N ASN A 75 3.54 -0.89 -34.67
CA ASN A 75 3.11 -2.13 -35.35
C ASN A 75 2.88 -3.31 -34.39
N ASN A 76 2.83 -3.04 -33.08
CA ASN A 76 2.72 -4.04 -32.03
C ASN A 76 3.89 -5.04 -32.00
N LYS A 77 5.05 -4.63 -32.45
CA LYS A 77 6.27 -5.42 -32.36
C LYS A 77 7.05 -5.06 -31.09
N ILE A 78 7.68 -6.07 -30.52
CA ILE A 78 8.48 -5.88 -29.31
C ILE A 78 9.71 -5.02 -29.63
N ILE A 79 9.90 -3.98 -28.80
CA ILE A 79 11.12 -3.17 -28.80
C ILE A 79 12.17 -3.93 -28.00
N GLU A 80 13.26 -4.32 -28.62
CA GLU A 80 14.26 -5.21 -28.01
C GLU A 80 14.94 -4.61 -26.78
N ALA A 81 15.26 -3.32 -26.78
CA ALA A 81 15.98 -2.68 -25.68
C ALA A 81 15.25 -2.82 -24.32
N PRO A 82 14.00 -2.37 -24.16
CA PRO A 82 13.28 -2.56 -22.89
C PRO A 82 12.92 -4.02 -22.62
N TRP A 83 12.71 -4.82 -23.65
CA TRP A 83 12.43 -6.25 -23.52
C TRP A 83 13.55 -6.98 -22.80
N TYR A 84 14.76 -6.88 -23.31
CA TYR A 84 15.94 -7.52 -22.70
C TYR A 84 16.29 -6.90 -21.35
N PHE A 85 16.12 -5.59 -21.21
CA PHE A 85 16.36 -4.90 -19.94
C PHE A 85 15.55 -5.54 -18.79
N ILE A 86 14.28 -5.80 -19.01
CA ILE A 86 13.41 -6.44 -18.02
C ILE A 86 13.76 -7.92 -17.85
N LYS A 87 13.97 -8.64 -18.95
CA LYS A 87 14.27 -10.09 -18.88
C LYS A 87 15.61 -10.39 -18.21
N GLU A 88 16.59 -9.49 -18.34
CA GLU A 88 17.90 -9.63 -17.70
C GLU A 88 17.90 -9.28 -16.21
N THR A 89 16.84 -8.66 -15.72
CA THR A 89 16.74 -8.30 -14.30
C THR A 89 16.71 -9.56 -13.43
N PRO A 90 17.60 -9.66 -12.41
CA PRO A 90 17.61 -10.83 -11.52
C PRO A 90 16.26 -11.04 -10.82
N GLY A 91 15.76 -12.27 -10.84
CA GLY A 91 14.46 -12.62 -10.25
C GLY A 91 13.29 -12.59 -11.21
N VAL A 92 13.45 -12.03 -12.40
CA VAL A 92 12.40 -12.00 -13.43
C VAL A 92 12.38 -13.34 -14.19
N ILE A 93 11.19 -13.94 -14.26
CA ILE A 93 10.96 -15.16 -15.06
C ILE A 93 10.62 -14.78 -16.49
N GLY A 94 9.76 -13.78 -16.68
CA GLY A 94 9.35 -13.29 -17.99
C GLY A 94 8.08 -12.45 -17.94
N PHE A 95 7.63 -12.02 -19.11
CA PHE A 95 6.36 -11.31 -19.24
C PHE A 95 5.18 -12.28 -19.26
N VAL A 96 4.06 -11.85 -18.70
CA VAL A 96 2.80 -12.58 -18.73
C VAL A 96 2.01 -12.20 -19.99
N GLY A 97 1.38 -13.14 -20.62
CA GLY A 97 0.49 -12.91 -21.78
C GLY A 97 1.07 -13.29 -23.13
N GLY A 98 2.24 -13.92 -23.17
CA GLY A 98 2.83 -14.45 -24.41
C GLY A 98 3.84 -13.53 -25.09
N GLU A 99 4.11 -13.76 -26.37
CA GLU A 99 5.01 -12.95 -27.18
C GLU A 99 4.29 -12.50 -28.47
N PRO A 100 3.95 -11.20 -28.59
CA PRO A 100 4.14 -10.12 -27.60
C PRO A 100 3.23 -10.23 -26.40
N PRO A 101 3.64 -9.73 -25.24
CA PRO A 101 2.79 -9.74 -24.05
C PRO A 101 1.59 -8.83 -24.21
N ILE A 102 0.48 -9.21 -23.59
CA ILE A 102 -0.75 -8.44 -23.65
C ILE A 102 -0.72 -7.34 -22.59
N PRO A 103 -0.92 -6.06 -22.99
CA PRO A 103 -1.01 -4.97 -22.04
C PRO A 103 -2.17 -5.14 -21.08
N THR A 104 -1.95 -4.78 -19.82
CA THR A 104 -3.02 -4.73 -18.82
C THR A 104 -3.78 -3.41 -18.96
N PRO A 105 -5.13 -3.43 -18.96
CA PRO A 105 -5.91 -2.19 -19.01
C PRO A 105 -5.55 -1.25 -17.86
N THR A 106 -5.43 0.04 -18.17
CA THR A 106 -5.10 1.08 -17.18
C THR A 106 -6.10 1.08 -16.01
N GLU A 107 -7.36 0.81 -16.30
CA GLU A 107 -8.43 0.74 -15.29
C GLU A 107 -8.16 -0.31 -14.22
N GLU A 108 -7.65 -1.47 -14.60
CA GLU A 108 -7.30 -2.53 -13.65
C GLU A 108 -6.13 -2.12 -12.76
N VAL A 109 -5.12 -1.47 -13.31
CA VAL A 109 -3.97 -0.98 -12.55
C VAL A 109 -4.37 0.14 -11.61
N GLU A 110 -5.22 1.05 -12.04
CA GLU A 110 -5.75 2.12 -11.18
C GLU A 110 -6.59 1.56 -10.03
N ALA A 111 -7.36 0.51 -10.25
CA ALA A 111 -8.08 -0.18 -9.19
C ALA A 111 -7.15 -0.78 -8.15
N ILE A 112 -6.04 -1.39 -8.58
CA ILE A 112 -5.00 -1.91 -7.69
C ILE A 112 -4.32 -0.79 -6.90
N LYS A 113 -3.98 0.31 -7.56
CA LYS A 113 -3.40 1.49 -6.90
C LYS A 113 -4.35 2.08 -5.86
N ALA A 114 -5.64 2.15 -6.17
CA ALA A 114 -6.66 2.61 -5.24
C ALA A 114 -6.77 1.70 -4.00
N GLN A 115 -6.69 0.40 -4.19
CA GLN A 115 -6.69 -0.58 -3.11
C GLN A 115 -5.45 -0.43 -2.21
N ILE A 116 -4.28 -0.22 -2.79
CA ILE A 116 -3.03 0.02 -2.05
C ILE A 116 -3.15 1.32 -1.24
N SER A 117 -3.63 2.39 -1.85
CA SER A 117 -3.84 3.68 -1.16
C SER A 117 -4.84 3.57 -0.03
N ALA A 118 -5.93 2.85 -0.21
CA ALA A 118 -6.92 2.60 0.83
C ALA A 118 -6.31 1.84 2.02
N SER A 119 -5.42 0.88 1.78
CA SER A 119 -4.74 0.15 2.84
C SER A 119 -3.70 1.02 3.58
N GLU A 120 -3.05 1.94 2.90
CA GLU A 120 -2.17 2.93 3.52
C GLU A 120 -2.95 3.90 4.41
N ASP A 121 -4.14 4.30 3.98
CA ASP A 121 -5.04 5.15 4.77
C ASP A 121 -5.52 4.47 6.06
N THR A 122 -5.60 3.14 6.10
CA THR A 122 -5.91 2.41 7.34
C THR A 122 -4.78 2.43 8.36
N GLU A 123 -3.55 2.60 7.93
CA GLU A 123 -2.39 2.79 8.82
C GLU A 123 -2.47 4.15 9.52
N ARG A 124 -3.03 5.15 8.85
CA ARG A 124 -3.31 6.49 9.37
C ARG A 124 -4.80 6.75 9.25
N PRO A 125 -5.61 6.29 10.19
CA PRO A 125 -7.03 6.57 10.11
C PRO A 125 -7.23 8.07 10.02
N LYS A 126 -7.94 8.51 8.99
CA LYS A 126 -8.40 9.91 8.86
C LYS A 126 -9.42 10.15 9.95
N VAL A 127 -8.92 10.40 11.13
CA VAL A 127 -9.79 10.61 12.26
C VAL A 127 -10.13 12.09 12.31
N SER A 128 -11.36 12.39 12.08
CA SER A 128 -11.93 13.70 12.33
C SER A 128 -12.54 13.74 13.75
N PHE A 129 -11.73 13.43 14.75
CA PHE A 129 -12.11 13.66 16.14
C PHE A 129 -11.84 15.10 16.51
N ALA A 130 -12.74 15.69 17.28
CA ALA A 130 -12.58 17.04 17.81
C ALA A 130 -12.56 16.99 19.34
N VAL A 131 -11.84 17.95 19.94
CA VAL A 131 -11.83 18.12 21.39
C VAL A 131 -13.27 18.41 21.87
N GLY A 132 -13.71 17.72 22.92
CA GLY A 132 -15.07 17.81 23.44
C GLY A 132 -16.04 16.82 22.82
N GLU A 133 -15.63 16.01 21.86
CA GLU A 133 -16.46 14.99 21.24
C GLU A 133 -16.57 13.75 22.12
N THR A 134 -17.76 13.15 22.17
CA THR A 134 -17.98 11.90 22.90
C THR A 134 -17.60 10.71 22.02
N ILE A 135 -16.82 9.80 22.57
CA ILE A 135 -16.40 8.58 21.90
C ILE A 135 -16.74 7.35 22.73
N LYS A 136 -16.75 6.20 22.08
CA LYS A 136 -16.89 4.90 22.72
C LYS A 136 -15.63 4.09 22.54
N ILE A 137 -15.16 3.47 23.59
CA ILE A 137 -13.96 2.63 23.54
C ILE A 137 -14.33 1.24 23.04
N ASN A 138 -13.70 0.80 21.97
CA ASN A 138 -13.98 -0.50 21.34
C ASN A 138 -12.89 -1.55 21.56
N ASN A 139 -11.81 -1.20 22.24
CA ASN A 139 -10.71 -2.13 22.54
C ASN A 139 -9.97 -1.71 23.81
N GLY A 140 -9.37 -2.68 24.47
CA GLY A 140 -8.53 -2.48 25.64
C GLY A 140 -9.25 -2.71 26.98
N PRO A 141 -8.61 -2.32 28.10
CA PRO A 141 -9.17 -2.55 29.42
C PRO A 141 -10.44 -1.73 29.72
N PHE A 142 -10.71 -0.70 28.91
CA PHE A 142 -11.87 0.17 29.05
C PHE A 142 -12.95 -0.09 27.98
N LEU A 143 -12.97 -1.30 27.43
CA LEU A 143 -13.97 -1.71 26.43
C LEU A 143 -15.39 -1.42 26.88
N ASN A 144 -16.18 -0.82 25.97
CA ASN A 144 -17.57 -0.39 26.19
C ASN A 144 -17.76 0.83 27.11
N PHE A 145 -16.71 1.45 27.57
CA PHE A 145 -16.82 2.74 28.25
C PHE A 145 -16.91 3.88 27.24
N SER A 146 -17.61 4.93 27.62
CA SER A 146 -17.67 6.17 26.84
C SER A 146 -16.83 7.24 27.51
N GLY A 147 -16.24 8.11 26.71
CA GLY A 147 -15.43 9.22 27.22
C GLY A 147 -15.54 10.44 26.34
N VAL A 148 -14.99 11.54 26.84
CA VAL A 148 -14.91 12.83 26.14
C VAL A 148 -13.47 13.12 25.81
N ILE A 149 -13.20 13.52 24.58
CA ILE A 149 -11.84 13.85 24.11
C ILE A 149 -11.41 15.19 24.72
N GLU A 150 -10.31 15.19 25.45
CA GLU A 150 -9.71 16.39 26.02
C GLU A 150 -8.56 16.93 25.17
N GLU A 151 -7.77 16.05 24.59
CA GLU A 151 -6.62 16.41 23.77
C GLU A 151 -6.41 15.39 22.66
N ILE A 152 -5.93 15.87 21.51
CA ILE A 152 -5.64 15.04 20.33
C ILE A 152 -4.17 15.23 19.97
N GLU A 153 -3.43 14.13 19.86
CA GLU A 153 -2.04 14.10 19.38
C GLU A 153 -1.98 13.38 18.02
N PRO A 154 -2.24 14.06 16.91
CA PRO A 154 -2.32 13.42 15.58
C PRO A 154 -0.99 12.85 15.11
N GLU A 155 0.13 13.44 15.54
CA GLU A 155 1.47 12.95 15.17
C GLU A 155 1.80 11.60 15.78
N ARG A 156 1.28 11.31 16.96
CA ARG A 156 1.47 10.03 17.65
C ARG A 156 0.30 9.06 17.45
N GLY A 157 -0.79 9.53 16.85
CA GLY A 157 -2.00 8.74 16.71
C GLY A 157 -2.70 8.44 18.05
N LYS A 158 -2.56 9.33 19.04
CA LYS A 158 -3.10 9.17 20.38
C LYS A 158 -4.11 10.24 20.74
N LEU A 159 -5.03 9.87 21.64
CA LEU A 159 -6.04 10.74 22.19
C LEU A 159 -5.97 10.69 23.72
N LYS A 160 -6.12 11.83 24.35
CA LYS A 160 -6.41 11.89 25.78
C LYS A 160 -7.92 12.04 25.97
N VAL A 161 -8.51 11.07 26.62
CA VAL A 161 -9.95 10.95 26.81
C VAL A 161 -10.24 10.89 28.30
N THR A 162 -11.21 11.66 28.74
CA THR A 162 -11.74 11.55 30.11
C THR A 162 -12.87 10.53 30.12
N VAL A 163 -12.66 9.42 30.80
CA VAL A 163 -13.62 8.33 30.93
C VAL A 163 -14.24 8.37 32.32
N ASN A 164 -15.55 8.28 32.39
CA ASN A 164 -16.24 8.17 33.66
C ASN A 164 -16.21 6.70 34.13
N ILE A 165 -15.38 6.42 35.12
CA ILE A 165 -15.25 5.08 35.72
C ILE A 165 -15.79 5.14 37.16
N PHE A 166 -16.88 4.42 37.42
CA PHE A 166 -17.51 4.37 38.73
C PHE A 166 -17.81 5.77 39.34
N GLY A 167 -18.28 6.68 38.50
CA GLY A 167 -18.59 8.04 38.92
C GLY A 167 -17.41 8.99 39.08
N ARG A 168 -16.22 8.56 38.66
CA ARG A 168 -15.00 9.37 38.67
C ARG A 168 -14.50 9.62 37.28
N ASN A 169 -14.21 10.87 36.95
CA ASN A 169 -13.60 11.23 35.70
C ASN A 169 -12.11 10.90 35.75
N THR A 170 -11.68 9.95 34.91
CA THR A 170 -10.31 9.49 34.86
C THR A 170 -9.72 9.78 33.47
N PRO A 171 -8.63 10.53 33.36
CA PRO A 171 -7.97 10.73 32.07
C PRO A 171 -7.26 9.46 31.64
N VAL A 172 -7.49 9.05 30.39
CA VAL A 172 -6.92 7.85 29.80
C VAL A 172 -6.32 8.20 28.44
N GLU A 173 -5.14 7.68 28.16
CA GLU A 173 -4.51 7.83 26.85
C GLU A 173 -4.88 6.61 26.00
N LEU A 174 -5.48 6.87 24.82
CA LEU A 174 -5.94 5.84 23.89
C LEU A 174 -5.43 6.14 22.49
N GLU A 175 -5.26 5.10 21.69
CA GLU A 175 -4.93 5.24 20.27
C GLU A 175 -6.21 5.38 19.45
N TYR A 176 -6.13 6.01 18.27
CA TYR A 176 -7.28 6.25 17.39
C TYR A 176 -8.06 5.00 17.04
N TRP A 177 -7.39 3.87 16.87
CA TRP A 177 -8.02 2.60 16.51
C TRP A 177 -8.77 1.94 17.69
N GLN A 178 -8.55 2.41 18.92
CA GLN A 178 -9.20 1.88 20.13
C GLN A 178 -10.54 2.54 20.42
N VAL A 179 -10.88 3.60 19.73
CA VAL A 179 -12.08 4.39 19.94
C VAL A 179 -12.88 4.55 18.65
N GLU A 180 -14.18 4.74 18.81
CA GLU A 180 -15.10 5.05 17.72
C GLU A 180 -16.03 6.20 18.12
N LYS A 181 -16.64 6.86 17.16
CA LYS A 181 -17.64 7.89 17.45
C LYS A 181 -18.86 7.25 18.10
N ALA A 182 -19.27 7.83 19.20
CA ALA A 182 -20.45 7.39 19.89
C ALA A 182 -21.73 7.72 19.12
#